data_5b815aeffe097e702054c886c253fa7d
#
_entry.id   5b815aeffe097e702054c886c253fa7d
#
_cell.length_a   1.000
_cell.length_b   1.000
_cell.length_c   1.000
_cell.angle_alpha   90.00
_cell.angle_beta   90.00
_cell.angle_gamma   90.00
#
_symmetry.space_group_name_H-M   'P 1'
#
loop_
_entity.id
_entity.type
_entity.pdbx_description
1 polymer ?
#
loop_
_entity_poly.entity_id
_entity_poly.type
_entity_poly.pdbx_seq_one_letter_code
_entity_poly.pdbx_strand_id
1 'polypeptide(L)'
;VKGAEIVARVGGSDVTADEIRTTISLLDSRQQAAMARDPTLLGQTVRAILANRLVLKEAMTKKWDSQPAVVAQLARARESLIVDSYLQSVTTPPDSYPGEADIKSVYDANASAFLVPRRFRVAQIVVTLAKDADKAAEDSARRKLDDIVKKVKQPGADFGALARASSDDTTTAERDGEIGWLAEPDLRTEIRAQVTGLPKSGFTDPIRLEDGWHILKLVDTEAAHTRPLAEVRDTLVQRIRAERVEANRRAYVAELLKQTPPVVNEIALSKLLDSKREAKPDAAPSR
;
A
#
# COMPACT_ATOMS: atom_id res chain seq x y z
N VAL A 1 -50.13 3.31 -8.77
CA VAL A 1 -48.77 2.76 -8.97
C VAL A 1 -48.12 3.68 -9.98
N LYS A 2 -47.19 4.57 -9.58
CA LYS A 2 -46.36 5.33 -10.51
C LYS A 2 -45.61 4.28 -11.36
N GLY A 3 -45.81 4.26 -12.68
CA GLY A 3 -45.15 3.35 -13.59
C GLY A 3 -43.62 3.47 -13.41
N ALA A 4 -42.95 2.35 -13.27
CA ALA A 4 -41.51 2.34 -13.16
C ALA A 4 -40.90 3.02 -14.39
N GLU A 5 -40.01 4.01 -14.18
CA GLU A 5 -39.35 4.73 -15.28
C GLU A 5 -38.44 3.76 -16.03
N ILE A 6 -38.79 3.45 -17.28
CA ILE A 6 -38.00 2.52 -18.12
C ILE A 6 -36.84 3.32 -18.72
N VAL A 7 -35.62 2.95 -18.36
CA VAL A 7 -34.38 3.58 -18.84
C VAL A 7 -33.87 2.87 -20.09
N ALA A 8 -34.07 1.56 -20.19
CA ALA A 8 -33.63 0.78 -21.32
C ALA A 8 -34.45 -0.49 -21.51
N ARG A 9 -34.40 -1.05 -22.72
CA ARG A 9 -35.04 -2.34 -23.06
C ARG A 9 -33.99 -3.26 -23.70
N VAL A 10 -33.94 -4.51 -23.23
CA VAL A 10 -33.03 -5.50 -23.79
C VAL A 10 -33.68 -6.87 -23.80
N GLY A 11 -33.60 -7.56 -24.96
CA GLY A 11 -34.12 -8.92 -25.12
C GLY A 11 -35.61 -9.08 -24.72
N GLY A 12 -36.45 -8.05 -24.93
CA GLY A 12 -37.89 -8.05 -24.57
C GLY A 12 -38.18 -7.78 -23.10
N SER A 13 -37.19 -7.44 -22.30
CA SER A 13 -37.32 -7.08 -20.88
C SER A 13 -37.01 -5.59 -20.67
N ASP A 14 -37.83 -4.91 -19.89
CA ASP A 14 -37.61 -3.52 -19.49
C ASP A 14 -36.61 -3.47 -18.34
N VAL A 15 -35.77 -2.45 -18.35
CA VAL A 15 -34.84 -2.12 -17.28
C VAL A 15 -35.21 -0.77 -16.70
N THR A 16 -35.52 -0.75 -15.43
CA THR A 16 -36.05 0.44 -14.74
C THR A 16 -34.92 1.28 -14.14
N ALA A 17 -35.21 2.55 -13.92
CA ALA A 17 -34.29 3.46 -13.22
C ALA A 17 -33.93 2.94 -11.81
N ASP A 18 -34.89 2.32 -11.11
CA ASP A 18 -34.65 1.77 -9.76
C ASP A 18 -33.67 0.59 -9.77
N GLU A 19 -33.73 -0.30 -10.77
CA GLU A 19 -32.79 -1.39 -10.93
C GLU A 19 -31.36 -0.85 -11.18
N ILE A 20 -31.22 0.17 -12.00
CA ILE A 20 -29.93 0.80 -12.27
C ILE A 20 -29.41 1.50 -11.00
N ARG A 21 -30.25 2.25 -10.28
CA ARG A 21 -29.86 2.86 -8.98
C ARG A 21 -29.41 1.82 -7.98
N THR A 22 -30.14 0.71 -7.86
CA THR A 22 -29.76 -0.40 -6.98
C THR A 22 -28.39 -0.97 -7.37
N THR A 23 -28.16 -1.20 -8.67
CA THR A 23 -26.87 -1.72 -9.14
C THR A 23 -25.73 -0.73 -8.86
N ILE A 24 -25.96 0.57 -9.10
CA ILE A 24 -24.96 1.61 -8.81
C ILE A 24 -24.70 1.73 -7.30
N SER A 25 -25.71 1.56 -6.45
CA SER A 25 -25.54 1.63 -4.98
C SER A 25 -24.69 0.50 -4.41
N LEU A 26 -24.50 -0.61 -5.14
CA LEU A 26 -23.62 -1.71 -4.77
C LEU A 26 -22.14 -1.45 -5.13
N LEU A 27 -21.85 -0.41 -5.92
CA LEU A 27 -20.50 -0.01 -6.26
C LEU A 27 -19.87 0.77 -5.09
N ASP A 28 -18.53 0.83 -5.09
CA ASP A 28 -17.84 1.64 -4.08
C ASP A 28 -18.10 3.16 -4.25
N SER A 29 -17.93 3.91 -3.16
CA SER A 29 -18.22 5.35 -3.12
C SER A 29 -17.40 6.16 -4.14
N ARG A 30 -16.21 5.72 -4.52
CA ARG A 30 -15.35 6.37 -5.50
C ARG A 30 -15.92 6.19 -6.92
N GLN A 31 -16.38 4.98 -7.24
CA GLN A 31 -17.02 4.68 -8.51
C GLN A 31 -18.36 5.42 -8.64
N GLN A 32 -19.17 5.46 -7.58
CA GLN A 32 -20.41 6.24 -7.55
C GLN A 32 -20.15 7.73 -7.79
N ALA A 33 -19.15 8.31 -7.12
CA ALA A 33 -18.80 9.71 -7.30
C ALA A 33 -18.25 10.01 -8.71
N ALA A 34 -17.52 9.09 -9.33
CA ALA A 34 -17.05 9.23 -10.70
C ALA A 34 -18.22 9.25 -11.69
N MET A 35 -19.21 8.36 -11.53
CA MET A 35 -20.40 8.32 -12.39
C MET A 35 -21.28 9.56 -12.26
N ALA A 36 -21.38 10.15 -11.05
CA ALA A 36 -22.11 11.37 -10.83
C ALA A 36 -21.51 12.59 -11.58
N ARG A 37 -20.22 12.54 -11.91
CA ARG A 37 -19.48 13.61 -12.59
C ARG A 37 -19.36 13.42 -14.10
N ASP A 38 -19.51 12.18 -14.58
CA ASP A 38 -19.34 11.83 -15.99
C ASP A 38 -20.54 11.03 -16.52
N PRO A 39 -21.48 11.69 -17.23
CA PRO A 39 -22.62 11.04 -17.87
C PRO A 39 -22.24 9.96 -18.89
N THR A 40 -21.04 10.06 -19.49
CA THR A 40 -20.56 9.06 -20.46
C THR A 40 -20.25 7.75 -19.75
N LEU A 41 -19.63 7.83 -18.58
CA LEU A 41 -19.33 6.69 -17.72
C LEU A 41 -20.59 5.99 -17.25
N LEU A 42 -21.61 6.76 -16.86
CA LEU A 42 -22.93 6.23 -16.53
C LEU A 42 -23.53 5.44 -17.70
N GLY A 43 -23.50 6.02 -18.91
CA GLY A 43 -24.01 5.36 -20.12
C GLY A 43 -23.26 4.08 -20.48
N GLN A 44 -21.94 4.03 -20.27
CA GLN A 44 -21.13 2.82 -20.44
C GLN A 44 -21.48 1.75 -19.42
N THR A 45 -21.67 2.14 -18.15
CA THR A 45 -22.07 1.23 -17.08
C THR A 45 -23.44 0.62 -17.32
N VAL A 46 -24.42 1.43 -17.74
CA VAL A 46 -25.74 0.93 -18.13
C VAL A 46 -25.64 -0.09 -19.26
N ARG A 47 -24.85 0.19 -20.30
CA ARG A 47 -24.64 -0.77 -21.42
C ARG A 47 -24.00 -2.07 -20.94
N ALA A 48 -23.04 -2.01 -20.01
CA ALA A 48 -22.42 -3.21 -19.43
C ALA A 48 -23.44 -4.04 -18.63
N ILE A 49 -24.30 -3.39 -17.84
CA ILE A 49 -25.40 -4.06 -17.11
C ILE A 49 -26.34 -4.78 -18.09
N LEU A 50 -26.71 -4.10 -19.19
CA LEU A 50 -27.59 -4.67 -20.20
C LEU A 50 -26.93 -5.88 -20.91
N ALA A 51 -25.64 -5.78 -21.27
CA ALA A 51 -24.88 -6.87 -21.87
C ALA A 51 -24.80 -8.08 -20.93
N ASN A 52 -24.51 -7.88 -19.66
CA ASN A 52 -24.49 -8.95 -18.65
C ASN A 52 -25.86 -9.62 -18.51
N ARG A 53 -26.96 -8.85 -18.58
CA ARG A 53 -28.33 -9.41 -18.55
C ARG A 53 -28.62 -10.30 -19.77
N LEU A 54 -28.15 -9.92 -20.97
CA LEU A 54 -28.28 -10.76 -22.16
C LEU A 54 -27.52 -12.07 -22.02
N VAL A 55 -26.28 -12.01 -21.55
CA VAL A 55 -25.45 -13.20 -21.29
C VAL A 55 -26.11 -14.10 -20.24
N LEU A 56 -26.61 -13.54 -19.15
CA LEU A 56 -27.34 -14.30 -18.13
C LEU A 56 -28.57 -14.98 -18.72
N LYS A 57 -29.37 -14.28 -19.51
CA LYS A 57 -30.56 -14.83 -20.17
C LYS A 57 -30.18 -16.02 -21.09
N GLU A 58 -29.11 -15.88 -21.86
CA GLU A 58 -28.62 -16.96 -22.70
C GLU A 58 -28.15 -18.17 -21.88
N ALA A 59 -27.38 -17.93 -20.81
CA ALA A 59 -26.94 -18.96 -19.90
C ALA A 59 -28.12 -19.75 -19.28
N MET A 60 -29.13 -19.02 -18.80
CA MET A 60 -30.35 -19.64 -18.25
C MET A 60 -31.13 -20.44 -19.31
N THR A 61 -31.23 -19.92 -20.54
CA THR A 61 -31.87 -20.64 -21.65
C THR A 61 -31.13 -21.93 -21.95
N LYS A 62 -29.80 -21.94 -21.84
CA LYS A 62 -28.95 -23.13 -22.02
C LYS A 62 -28.84 -24.00 -20.77
N LYS A 63 -29.60 -23.70 -19.72
CA LYS A 63 -29.57 -24.38 -18.40
C LYS A 63 -28.16 -24.51 -17.82
N TRP A 64 -27.36 -23.44 -18.01
CA TRP A 64 -25.98 -23.41 -17.53
C TRP A 64 -25.89 -23.47 -16.01
N ASP A 65 -26.84 -22.86 -15.32
CA ASP A 65 -27.02 -22.91 -13.87
C ASP A 65 -27.31 -24.30 -13.32
N SER A 66 -27.80 -25.22 -14.16
CA SER A 66 -28.11 -26.61 -13.79
C SER A 66 -26.95 -27.59 -14.03
N GLN A 67 -25.82 -27.12 -14.57
CA GLN A 67 -24.62 -27.96 -14.71
C GLN A 67 -24.06 -28.31 -13.33
N PRO A 68 -23.63 -29.57 -13.07
CA PRO A 68 -23.19 -30.03 -11.74
C PRO A 68 -22.08 -29.17 -11.13
N ALA A 69 -21.13 -28.73 -11.94
CA ALA A 69 -20.06 -27.84 -11.48
C ALA A 69 -20.56 -26.47 -11.05
N VAL A 70 -21.51 -25.90 -11.79
CA VAL A 70 -22.10 -24.57 -11.49
C VAL A 70 -22.99 -24.67 -10.25
N VAL A 71 -23.81 -25.72 -10.14
CA VAL A 71 -24.64 -25.97 -8.95
C VAL A 71 -23.75 -26.08 -7.70
N ALA A 72 -22.64 -26.81 -7.77
CA ALA A 72 -21.68 -26.92 -6.65
C ALA A 72 -21.02 -25.58 -6.30
N GLN A 73 -20.71 -24.75 -7.30
CA GLN A 73 -20.15 -23.41 -7.07
C GLN A 73 -21.17 -22.47 -6.44
N LEU A 74 -22.42 -22.47 -6.93
CA LEU A 74 -23.51 -21.65 -6.40
C LEU A 74 -23.83 -22.03 -4.94
N ALA A 75 -23.85 -23.35 -4.62
CA ALA A 75 -24.06 -23.81 -3.25
C ALA A 75 -22.97 -23.27 -2.32
N ARG A 76 -21.70 -23.38 -2.67
CA ARG A 76 -20.57 -22.86 -1.88
C ARG A 76 -20.63 -21.34 -1.73
N ALA A 77 -20.92 -20.61 -2.81
CA ALA A 77 -21.05 -19.16 -2.76
C ALA A 77 -22.18 -18.73 -1.83
N ARG A 78 -23.32 -19.44 -1.88
CA ARG A 78 -24.45 -19.21 -0.98
C ARG A 78 -24.07 -19.45 0.50
N GLU A 79 -23.43 -20.57 0.78
CA GLU A 79 -22.96 -20.91 2.14
C GLU A 79 -22.01 -19.83 2.67
N SER A 80 -21.00 -19.48 1.89
CA SER A 80 -20.03 -18.44 2.25
C SER A 80 -20.73 -17.11 2.56
N LEU A 81 -21.62 -16.67 1.68
CA LEU A 81 -22.35 -15.41 1.85
C LEU A 81 -23.21 -15.42 3.12
N ILE A 82 -23.89 -16.53 3.42
CA ILE A 82 -24.70 -16.68 4.63
C ILE A 82 -23.80 -16.60 5.86
N VAL A 83 -22.70 -17.35 5.88
CA VAL A 83 -21.77 -17.37 7.02
C VAL A 83 -21.15 -15.98 7.22
N ASP A 84 -20.65 -15.36 6.17
CA ASP A 84 -19.97 -14.06 6.26
C ASP A 84 -20.93 -12.94 6.69
N SER A 85 -22.15 -12.88 6.11
CA SER A 85 -23.15 -11.88 6.47
C SER A 85 -23.65 -12.07 7.91
N TYR A 86 -23.85 -13.30 8.33
CA TYR A 86 -24.25 -13.60 9.71
C TYR A 86 -23.15 -13.25 10.69
N LEU A 87 -21.90 -13.71 10.45
CA LEU A 87 -20.76 -13.36 11.29
C LEU A 87 -20.59 -11.83 11.38
N GLN A 88 -20.69 -11.13 10.28
CA GLN A 88 -20.63 -9.67 10.28
C GLN A 88 -21.69 -9.08 11.21
N SER A 89 -22.93 -9.56 11.15
CA SER A 89 -24.03 -9.04 11.98
C SER A 89 -23.81 -9.24 13.48
N VAL A 90 -23.23 -10.37 13.90
CA VAL A 90 -23.04 -10.71 15.32
C VAL A 90 -21.68 -10.28 15.88
N THR A 91 -20.72 -9.90 15.03
CA THR A 91 -19.36 -9.54 15.49
C THR A 91 -19.04 -8.06 15.33
N THR A 92 -19.84 -7.32 14.58
CA THR A 92 -19.65 -5.86 14.40
C THR A 92 -19.91 -5.14 15.72
N PRO A 93 -18.94 -4.38 16.24
CA PRO A 93 -19.15 -3.60 17.44
C PRO A 93 -20.13 -2.44 17.18
N PRO A 94 -20.80 -1.91 18.20
CA PRO A 94 -21.73 -0.80 18.05
C PRO A 94 -21.03 0.45 17.49
N ASP A 95 -21.79 1.37 16.91
CA ASP A 95 -21.23 2.59 16.28
C ASP A 95 -20.51 3.49 17.29
N SER A 96 -20.92 3.43 18.56
CA SER A 96 -20.30 4.17 19.66
C SER A 96 -18.91 3.64 20.06
N TYR A 97 -18.50 2.45 19.58
CA TYR A 97 -17.18 1.89 19.84
C TYR A 97 -16.21 2.24 18.69
N PRO A 98 -14.92 2.56 18.99
CA PRO A 98 -14.34 2.73 20.32
C PRO A 98 -14.73 4.08 20.96
N GLY A 99 -14.76 4.12 22.29
CA GLY A 99 -14.90 5.37 23.03
C GLY A 99 -13.60 6.19 23.01
N GLU A 100 -13.67 7.47 23.39
CA GLU A 100 -12.50 8.35 23.40
C GLU A 100 -11.38 7.84 24.35
N ALA A 101 -11.77 7.20 25.46
CA ALA A 101 -10.80 6.59 26.37
C ALA A 101 -10.05 5.43 25.75
N ASP A 102 -10.74 4.59 24.94
CA ASP A 102 -10.12 3.47 24.24
C ASP A 102 -9.14 3.97 23.19
N ILE A 103 -9.55 4.98 22.41
CA ILE A 103 -8.71 5.57 21.36
C ILE A 103 -7.44 6.15 21.98
N LYS A 104 -7.59 6.94 23.05
CA LYS A 104 -6.46 7.54 23.76
C LYS A 104 -5.54 6.46 24.35
N SER A 105 -6.08 5.45 24.96
CA SER A 105 -5.31 4.34 25.57
C SER A 105 -4.47 3.61 24.51
N VAL A 106 -5.06 3.30 23.34
CA VAL A 106 -4.33 2.64 22.25
C VAL A 106 -3.28 3.57 21.64
N TYR A 107 -3.57 4.87 21.51
CA TYR A 107 -2.59 5.85 21.04
C TYR A 107 -1.38 5.93 21.98
N ASP A 108 -1.62 6.12 23.29
CA ASP A 108 -0.57 6.23 24.29
C ASP A 108 0.30 4.95 24.38
N ALA A 109 -0.35 3.78 24.33
CA ALA A 109 0.34 2.49 24.34
C ALA A 109 1.19 2.24 23.08
N ASN A 110 0.92 2.93 21.97
CA ASN A 110 1.62 2.76 20.70
C ASN A 110 2.30 4.05 20.23
N ALA A 111 2.68 4.94 21.14
CA ALA A 111 3.25 6.25 20.80
C ALA A 111 4.47 6.18 19.85
N SER A 112 5.29 5.13 19.98
CA SER A 112 6.44 4.89 19.11
C SER A 112 6.05 4.60 17.64
N ALA A 113 4.87 4.03 17.40
CA ALA A 113 4.37 3.78 16.04
C ALA A 113 3.95 5.08 15.32
N PHE A 114 3.75 6.15 16.06
CA PHE A 114 3.38 7.47 15.53
C PHE A 114 4.56 8.44 15.49
N LEU A 115 5.76 7.98 15.86
CA LEU A 115 6.96 8.78 15.80
C LEU A 115 7.36 8.99 14.33
N VAL A 116 7.41 10.24 13.92
CA VAL A 116 8.08 10.69 12.69
C VAL A 116 9.53 10.98 13.06
N PRO A 117 10.49 10.26 12.50
CA PRO A 117 11.89 10.47 12.81
C PRO A 117 12.36 11.86 12.33
N ARG A 118 13.44 12.34 12.90
CA ARG A 118 14.14 13.53 12.41
C ARG A 118 14.48 13.35 10.94
N ARG A 119 14.30 14.41 10.14
CA ARG A 119 14.63 14.41 8.71
C ARG A 119 15.57 15.55 8.38
N PHE A 120 16.41 15.31 7.39
CA PHE A 120 17.38 16.24 6.86
C PHE A 120 17.12 16.46 5.39
N ARG A 121 17.00 17.70 4.98
CA ARG A 121 17.01 18.06 3.56
C ARG A 121 18.44 18.36 3.18
N VAL A 122 18.97 17.59 2.24
CA VAL A 122 20.38 17.64 1.89
C VAL A 122 20.59 17.83 0.39
N ALA A 123 21.71 18.48 0.06
CA ALA A 123 22.25 18.54 -1.29
C ALA A 123 23.66 17.96 -1.30
N GLN A 124 24.12 17.44 -2.43
CA GLN A 124 25.44 16.81 -2.56
C GLN A 124 26.23 17.31 -3.77
N ILE A 125 27.54 17.18 -3.65
CA ILE A 125 28.49 17.19 -4.77
C ILE A 125 29.25 15.88 -4.69
N VAL A 126 29.27 15.14 -5.79
CA VAL A 126 29.94 13.83 -5.88
C VAL A 126 31.17 13.94 -6.77
N VAL A 127 32.27 13.36 -6.33
CA VAL A 127 33.46 13.09 -7.15
C VAL A 127 33.62 11.58 -7.21
N THR A 128 33.23 11.02 -8.35
CA THR A 128 33.22 9.58 -8.56
C THR A 128 34.64 9.01 -8.57
N LEU A 129 34.81 7.92 -7.84
CA LEU A 129 36.06 7.17 -7.81
C LEU A 129 35.77 5.71 -7.49
N ALA A 130 36.03 4.84 -8.45
CA ALA A 130 35.88 3.39 -8.24
C ALA A 130 36.78 2.88 -7.11
N LYS A 131 36.35 1.79 -6.47
CA LYS A 131 37.09 1.20 -5.35
C LYS A 131 38.45 0.65 -5.76
N ASP A 132 38.57 0.21 -7.02
CA ASP A 132 39.73 -0.38 -7.65
C ASP A 132 40.40 0.58 -8.68
N ALA A 133 40.20 1.88 -8.52
CA ALA A 133 40.77 2.90 -9.37
C ALA A 133 42.31 2.88 -9.29
N ASP A 134 42.94 3.13 -10.41
CA ASP A 134 44.39 3.29 -10.46
C ASP A 134 44.83 4.61 -9.80
N LYS A 135 46.13 4.69 -9.52
CA LYS A 135 46.73 5.84 -8.83
C LYS A 135 46.52 7.16 -9.61
N ALA A 136 46.51 7.12 -10.94
CA ALA A 136 46.30 8.32 -11.76
C ALA A 136 44.87 8.86 -11.63
N ALA A 137 43.86 7.98 -11.61
CA ALA A 137 42.49 8.32 -11.37
C ALA A 137 42.29 8.84 -9.94
N GLU A 138 42.94 8.22 -8.95
CA GLU A 138 42.89 8.65 -7.55
C GLU A 138 43.45 10.07 -7.37
N ASP A 139 44.63 10.34 -7.96
CA ASP A 139 45.28 11.67 -7.92
C ASP A 139 44.44 12.73 -8.64
N SER A 140 43.75 12.35 -9.71
CA SER A 140 42.85 13.25 -10.45
C SER A 140 41.58 13.59 -9.62
N ALA A 141 40.93 12.57 -9.06
CA ALA A 141 39.77 12.75 -8.21
C ALA A 141 40.11 13.60 -6.99
N ARG A 142 41.27 13.37 -6.38
CA ARG A 142 41.74 14.16 -5.22
C ARG A 142 41.92 15.63 -5.55
N ARG A 143 42.56 15.94 -6.68
CA ARG A 143 42.73 17.34 -7.15
C ARG A 143 41.39 18.01 -7.37
N LYS A 144 40.46 17.33 -8.05
CA LYS A 144 39.11 17.81 -8.26
C LYS A 144 38.38 18.07 -6.94
N LEU A 145 38.46 17.14 -5.99
CA LEU A 145 37.90 17.25 -4.67
C LEU A 145 38.46 18.44 -3.90
N ASP A 146 39.77 18.62 -3.88
CA ASP A 146 40.46 19.73 -3.19
C ASP A 146 40.02 21.08 -3.76
N ASP A 147 39.84 21.20 -5.07
CA ASP A 147 39.35 22.43 -5.72
C ASP A 147 37.88 22.71 -5.35
N ILE A 148 37.04 21.69 -5.29
CA ILE A 148 35.64 21.83 -4.88
C ILE A 148 35.58 22.28 -3.41
N VAL A 149 36.32 21.64 -2.51
CA VAL A 149 36.38 21.98 -1.09
C VAL A 149 36.84 23.42 -0.88
N LYS A 150 37.86 23.86 -1.60
CA LYS A 150 38.30 25.28 -1.56
C LYS A 150 37.19 26.24 -1.96
N LYS A 151 36.46 25.93 -3.03
CA LYS A 151 35.36 26.77 -3.54
C LYS A 151 34.17 26.79 -2.57
N VAL A 152 33.76 25.64 -2.04
CA VAL A 152 32.65 25.52 -1.08
C VAL A 152 32.93 26.30 0.21
N LYS A 153 34.19 26.36 0.64
CA LYS A 153 34.63 27.07 1.87
C LYS A 153 34.75 28.61 1.68
N GLN A 154 34.60 29.12 0.46
CA GLN A 154 34.63 30.58 0.24
C GLN A 154 33.38 31.27 0.79
N PRO A 155 33.50 32.44 1.40
CA PRO A 155 32.34 33.21 1.85
C PRO A 155 31.39 33.48 0.68
N GLY A 156 30.10 33.18 0.86
CA GLY A 156 29.08 33.41 -0.17
C GLY A 156 29.07 32.37 -1.32
N ALA A 157 29.77 31.25 -1.19
CA ALA A 157 29.80 30.20 -2.21
C ALA A 157 28.37 29.67 -2.49
N ASP A 158 28.01 29.65 -3.77
CA ASP A 158 26.78 29.01 -4.24
C ASP A 158 27.02 27.51 -4.44
N PHE A 159 26.59 26.71 -3.47
CA PHE A 159 26.72 25.27 -3.48
C PHE A 159 25.98 24.63 -4.67
N GLY A 160 24.82 25.16 -5.05
CA GLY A 160 24.03 24.64 -6.18
C GLY A 160 24.76 24.88 -7.50
N ALA A 161 25.31 26.09 -7.69
CA ALA A 161 26.13 26.39 -8.87
C ALA A 161 27.38 25.51 -8.96
N LEU A 162 28.01 25.24 -7.81
CA LEU A 162 29.17 24.32 -7.74
C LEU A 162 28.77 22.87 -8.04
N ALA A 163 27.60 22.43 -7.56
CA ALA A 163 27.06 21.10 -7.87
C ALA A 163 26.83 20.94 -9.38
N ARG A 164 26.17 21.90 -10.02
CA ARG A 164 25.96 21.88 -11.48
C ARG A 164 27.24 21.87 -12.27
N ALA A 165 28.26 22.60 -11.81
CA ALA A 165 29.52 22.75 -12.55
C ALA A 165 30.52 21.61 -12.33
N SER A 166 30.43 20.89 -11.19
CA SER A 166 31.55 20.05 -10.75
C SER A 166 31.14 18.67 -10.23
N SER A 167 29.86 18.41 -9.96
CA SER A 167 29.40 17.08 -9.51
C SER A 167 29.42 16.08 -10.65
N ASP A 168 29.88 14.86 -10.36
CA ASP A 168 29.82 13.73 -11.29
C ASP A 168 28.44 13.05 -11.27
N ASP A 169 27.63 13.28 -10.24
CA ASP A 169 26.22 12.88 -10.23
C ASP A 169 25.36 13.92 -10.97
N THR A 170 25.16 13.69 -12.26
CA THR A 170 24.37 14.57 -13.12
C THR A 170 22.91 14.67 -12.68
N THR A 171 22.36 13.62 -12.10
CA THR A 171 20.95 13.57 -11.67
C THR A 171 20.64 14.58 -10.58
N THR A 172 21.50 14.70 -9.59
CA THR A 172 21.35 15.71 -8.53
C THR A 172 21.94 17.06 -8.95
N ALA A 173 23.01 17.09 -9.74
CA ALA A 173 23.62 18.32 -10.22
C ALA A 173 22.65 19.26 -10.93
N GLU A 174 21.77 18.73 -11.81
CA GLU A 174 20.73 19.49 -12.53
C GLU A 174 19.73 20.16 -11.59
N ARG A 175 19.63 19.69 -10.34
CA ARG A 175 18.76 20.19 -9.28
C ARG A 175 19.56 20.83 -8.14
N ASP A 176 20.63 21.54 -8.45
CA ASP A 176 21.50 22.21 -7.45
C ASP A 176 22.17 21.26 -6.44
N GLY A 177 22.32 20.01 -6.85
CA GLY A 177 22.81 18.94 -5.98
C GLY A 177 21.73 18.37 -5.05
N GLU A 178 20.48 18.79 -5.13
CA GLU A 178 19.45 18.43 -4.16
C GLU A 178 19.05 16.95 -4.24
N ILE A 179 19.22 16.24 -3.12
CA ILE A 179 18.72 14.87 -2.90
C ILE A 179 17.27 14.91 -2.41
N GLY A 180 16.94 15.88 -1.55
CA GLY A 180 15.65 16.01 -0.89
C GLY A 180 15.69 15.64 0.60
N TRP A 181 14.53 15.25 1.13
CA TRP A 181 14.37 14.88 2.55
C TRP A 181 14.74 13.42 2.79
N LEU A 182 15.67 13.18 3.70
CA LEU A 182 16.10 11.85 4.15
C LEU A 182 15.80 11.71 5.64
N ALA A 183 15.19 10.59 6.03
CA ALA A 183 14.97 10.31 7.44
C ALA A 183 16.30 9.87 8.11
N GLU A 184 16.51 10.27 9.35
CA GLU A 184 17.74 9.97 10.08
C GLU A 184 18.09 8.46 10.13
N PRO A 185 17.12 7.54 10.33
CA PRO A 185 17.39 6.10 10.29
C PRO A 185 17.86 5.59 8.92
N ASP A 186 17.49 6.26 7.83
CA ASP A 186 17.82 5.85 6.46
C ASP A 186 19.19 6.34 6.02
N LEU A 187 19.82 7.22 6.80
CA LEU A 187 21.15 7.71 6.51
C LEU A 187 22.22 6.62 6.79
N ARG A 188 23.16 6.47 5.86
CA ARG A 188 24.38 5.68 6.11
C ARG A 188 25.10 6.23 7.34
N THR A 189 25.74 5.35 8.08
CA THR A 189 26.40 5.72 9.36
C THR A 189 27.41 6.86 9.21
N GLU A 190 28.18 6.84 8.11
CA GLU A 190 29.21 7.83 7.80
C GLU A 190 28.58 9.22 7.53
N ILE A 191 27.47 9.24 6.84
CA ILE A 191 26.72 10.46 6.53
C ILE A 191 26.03 10.99 7.79
N ARG A 192 25.38 10.12 8.54
CA ARG A 192 24.65 10.47 9.77
C ARG A 192 25.58 11.14 10.76
N ALA A 193 26.77 10.58 10.99
CA ALA A 193 27.74 11.11 11.94
C ALA A 193 28.14 12.56 11.65
N GLN A 194 28.13 12.96 10.37
CA GLN A 194 28.52 14.31 9.99
C GLN A 194 27.33 15.26 9.86
N VAL A 195 26.20 14.79 9.26
CA VAL A 195 25.04 15.65 8.97
C VAL A 195 24.28 16.06 10.25
N THR A 196 24.21 15.16 11.26
CA THR A 196 23.48 15.43 12.51
C THR A 196 24.02 16.60 13.32
N GLY A 197 25.30 16.92 13.20
CA GLY A 197 25.97 18.02 13.88
C GLY A 197 26.05 19.31 13.07
N LEU A 198 25.63 19.33 11.81
CA LEU A 198 25.76 20.53 10.97
C LEU A 198 24.73 21.60 11.33
N PRO A 199 25.13 22.88 11.30
CA PRO A 199 24.16 23.98 11.27
C PRO A 199 23.45 24.04 9.92
N LYS A 200 22.27 24.67 9.86
CA LYS A 200 21.57 24.97 8.62
C LYS A 200 22.49 25.71 7.65
N SER A 201 22.52 25.30 6.41
CA SER A 201 23.41 25.75 5.35
C SER A 201 24.89 25.34 5.52
N GLY A 202 25.24 24.60 6.58
CA GLY A 202 26.56 24.00 6.74
C GLY A 202 26.80 22.85 5.77
N PHE A 203 28.05 22.50 5.54
CA PHE A 203 28.46 21.38 4.72
C PHE A 203 29.46 20.49 5.43
N THR A 204 29.51 19.23 5.02
CA THR A 204 30.42 18.22 5.60
C THR A 204 31.83 18.39 5.04
N ASP A 205 32.82 17.86 5.75
CA ASP A 205 34.03 17.46 5.09
C ASP A 205 33.75 16.34 4.07
N PRO A 206 34.66 16.09 3.10
CA PRO A 206 34.47 15.02 2.15
C PRO A 206 34.31 13.65 2.80
N ILE A 207 33.23 12.94 2.47
CA ILE A 207 32.92 11.61 2.97
C ILE A 207 33.26 10.60 1.88
N ARG A 208 34.13 9.64 2.17
CA ARG A 208 34.44 8.53 1.26
C ARG A 208 33.35 7.47 1.35
N LEU A 209 32.65 7.24 0.23
CA LEU A 209 31.71 6.14 0.07
C LEU A 209 32.25 5.16 -1.00
N GLU A 210 31.48 4.13 -1.32
CA GLU A 210 31.92 3.08 -2.27
C GLU A 210 32.09 3.61 -3.69
N ASP A 211 31.28 4.57 -4.10
CA ASP A 211 31.23 5.17 -5.44
C ASP A 211 32.09 6.43 -5.62
N GLY A 212 32.65 6.96 -4.51
CA GLY A 212 33.47 8.16 -4.59
C GLY A 212 33.49 8.98 -3.31
N TRP A 213 33.76 10.26 -3.49
CA TRP A 213 33.76 11.27 -2.44
C TRP A 213 32.49 12.10 -2.51
N HIS A 214 31.84 12.32 -1.39
CA HIS A 214 30.62 13.10 -1.24
C HIS A 214 30.84 14.29 -0.33
N ILE A 215 30.45 15.46 -0.76
CA ILE A 215 30.32 16.66 0.07
C ILE A 215 28.84 16.95 0.19
N LEU A 216 28.31 16.95 1.40
CA LEU A 216 26.90 17.18 1.67
C LEU A 216 26.70 18.55 2.27
N LYS A 217 25.63 19.24 1.83
CA LYS A 217 25.15 20.48 2.44
C LYS A 217 23.83 20.20 3.14
N LEU A 218 23.70 20.61 4.39
CA LEU A 218 22.43 20.59 5.12
C LEU A 218 21.61 21.80 4.68
N VAL A 219 20.53 21.56 3.93
CA VAL A 219 19.62 22.62 3.47
C VAL A 219 18.62 22.97 4.57
N ASP A 220 18.01 21.96 5.18
CA ASP A 220 17.03 22.13 6.27
C ASP A 220 16.96 20.89 7.17
N THR A 221 16.31 21.03 8.32
CA THR A 221 16.08 19.93 9.27
C THR A 221 14.69 20.01 9.84
N GLU A 222 14.00 18.88 9.88
CA GLU A 222 12.76 18.72 10.65
C GLU A 222 13.05 17.85 11.88
N ALA A 223 12.69 18.35 13.06
CA ALA A 223 12.85 17.60 14.30
C ALA A 223 11.92 16.37 14.33
N ALA A 224 12.37 15.33 15.02
CA ALA A 224 11.50 14.19 15.31
C ALA A 224 10.29 14.68 16.13
N HIS A 225 9.11 14.19 15.79
CA HIS A 225 7.88 14.50 16.51
C HIS A 225 6.91 13.31 16.46
N THR A 226 6.08 13.19 17.46
CA THR A 226 4.98 12.21 17.44
C THR A 226 3.78 12.85 16.76
N ARG A 227 3.23 12.20 15.75
CA ARG A 227 2.00 12.66 15.09
C ARG A 227 0.88 12.77 16.13
N PRO A 228 0.23 13.94 16.27
CA PRO A 228 -0.81 14.13 17.26
C PRO A 228 -2.00 13.21 17.02
N LEU A 229 -2.70 12.81 18.09
CA LEU A 229 -3.87 11.94 18.02
C LEU A 229 -4.90 12.42 16.99
N ALA A 230 -5.09 13.71 16.86
CA ALA A 230 -6.05 14.30 15.92
C ALA A 230 -5.76 13.92 14.46
N GLU A 231 -4.48 13.78 14.06
CA GLU A 231 -4.09 13.41 12.70
C GLU A 231 -4.28 11.92 12.40
N VAL A 232 -4.14 11.07 13.41
CA VAL A 232 -4.16 9.61 13.25
C VAL A 232 -5.47 8.99 13.72
N ARG A 233 -6.38 9.80 14.29
CA ARG A 233 -7.59 9.35 14.96
C ARG A 233 -8.45 8.44 14.09
N ASP A 234 -8.77 8.87 12.87
CA ASP A 234 -9.68 8.11 12.00
C ASP A 234 -9.06 6.75 11.59
N THR A 235 -7.77 6.75 11.26
CA THR A 235 -7.03 5.52 10.96
C THR A 235 -6.98 4.60 12.17
N LEU A 236 -6.76 5.17 13.35
CA LEU A 236 -6.70 4.43 14.60
C LEU A 236 -8.06 3.83 14.96
N VAL A 237 -9.15 4.58 14.82
CA VAL A 237 -10.53 4.10 15.01
C VAL A 237 -10.82 2.92 14.09
N GLN A 238 -10.49 3.03 12.79
CA GLN A 238 -10.70 1.94 11.83
C GLN A 238 -9.93 0.68 12.25
N ARG A 239 -8.68 0.84 12.67
CA ARG A 239 -7.85 -0.28 13.15
C ARG A 239 -8.43 -0.93 14.40
N ILE A 240 -8.80 -0.14 15.40
CA ILE A 240 -9.39 -0.65 16.66
C ILE A 240 -10.70 -1.41 16.38
N ARG A 241 -11.56 -0.87 15.49
CA ARG A 241 -12.80 -1.55 15.09
C ARG A 241 -12.51 -2.88 14.38
N ALA A 242 -11.58 -2.90 13.45
CA ALA A 242 -11.19 -4.12 12.74
C ALA A 242 -10.63 -5.21 13.69
N GLU A 243 -9.73 -4.82 14.59
CA GLU A 243 -9.19 -5.73 15.62
C GLU A 243 -10.30 -6.27 16.54
N ARG A 244 -11.29 -5.44 16.89
CA ARG A 244 -12.44 -5.85 17.69
C ARG A 244 -13.34 -6.83 16.96
N VAL A 245 -13.63 -6.59 15.68
CA VAL A 245 -14.41 -7.52 14.85
C VAL A 245 -13.74 -8.90 14.81
N GLU A 246 -12.42 -8.93 14.57
CA GLU A 246 -11.67 -10.19 14.54
C GLU A 246 -11.62 -10.89 15.89
N ALA A 247 -11.53 -10.14 16.98
CA ALA A 247 -11.60 -10.71 18.33
C ALA A 247 -12.99 -11.29 18.62
N ASN A 248 -14.06 -10.56 18.30
CA ASN A 248 -15.43 -11.00 18.45
C ASN A 248 -15.70 -12.26 17.60
N ARG A 249 -15.21 -12.28 16.34
CA ARG A 249 -15.35 -13.43 15.43
C ARG A 249 -14.69 -14.67 16.01
N ARG A 250 -13.45 -14.56 16.49
CA ARG A 250 -12.75 -15.68 17.13
C ARG A 250 -13.47 -16.18 18.36
N ALA A 251 -13.91 -15.27 19.22
CA ALA A 251 -14.64 -15.64 20.45
C ALA A 251 -15.97 -16.33 20.11
N TYR A 252 -16.72 -15.79 19.14
CA TYR A 252 -18.00 -16.36 18.72
C TYR A 252 -17.84 -17.78 18.16
N VAL A 253 -16.90 -17.98 17.24
CA VAL A 253 -16.62 -19.29 16.64
C VAL A 253 -16.12 -20.29 17.70
N ALA A 254 -15.24 -19.84 18.61
CA ALA A 254 -14.76 -20.67 19.70
C ALA A 254 -15.89 -21.14 20.63
N GLU A 255 -16.86 -20.28 20.92
CA GLU A 255 -18.01 -20.65 21.73
C GLU A 255 -18.93 -21.66 21.00
N LEU A 256 -19.16 -21.49 19.69
CA LEU A 256 -19.90 -22.47 18.90
C LEU A 256 -19.22 -23.85 18.88
N LEU A 257 -17.91 -23.88 18.69
CA LEU A 257 -17.12 -25.12 18.71
C LEU A 257 -17.12 -25.80 20.08
N LYS A 258 -17.18 -25.02 21.16
CA LYS A 258 -17.31 -25.55 22.52
C LYS A 258 -18.69 -26.16 22.78
N GLN A 259 -19.74 -25.51 22.27
CA GLN A 259 -21.12 -26.02 22.41
C GLN A 259 -21.35 -27.28 21.54
N THR A 260 -20.69 -27.35 20.40
CA THR A 260 -20.79 -28.45 19.44
C THR A 260 -19.39 -28.90 19.00
N PRO A 261 -18.69 -29.70 19.80
CA PRO A 261 -17.34 -30.12 19.50
C PRO A 261 -17.29 -30.95 18.21
N PRO A 262 -16.41 -30.60 17.25
CA PRO A 262 -16.27 -31.36 16.02
C PRO A 262 -15.59 -32.70 16.33
N VAL A 263 -16.10 -33.77 15.70
CA VAL A 263 -15.46 -35.08 15.71
C VAL A 263 -14.77 -35.30 14.37
N VAL A 264 -13.45 -35.39 14.39
CA VAL A 264 -12.65 -35.59 13.18
C VAL A 264 -12.23 -37.04 13.06
N ASN A 265 -12.49 -37.68 11.91
CA ASN A 265 -11.99 -39.03 11.61
C ASN A 265 -10.57 -38.91 10.99
N GLU A 266 -9.55 -39.01 11.85
CA GLU A 266 -8.14 -38.90 11.47
C GLU A 266 -7.71 -39.93 10.42
N ILE A 267 -8.29 -41.17 10.47
CA ILE A 267 -7.98 -42.22 9.49
C ILE A 267 -8.54 -41.87 8.11
N ALA A 268 -9.73 -41.28 8.03
CA ALA A 268 -10.29 -40.83 6.76
C ALA A 268 -9.52 -39.61 6.23
N LEU A 269 -9.05 -38.72 7.12
CA LEU A 269 -8.27 -37.55 6.76
C LEU A 269 -6.90 -37.93 6.15
N SER A 270 -6.19 -38.92 6.75
CA SER A 270 -4.90 -39.39 6.23
C SER A 270 -5.02 -39.97 4.82
N LYS A 271 -6.07 -40.72 4.52
CA LYS A 271 -6.33 -41.27 3.18
C LYS A 271 -6.51 -40.22 2.08
N LEU A 272 -7.03 -39.02 2.44
CA LEU A 272 -7.15 -37.92 1.50
C LEU A 272 -5.79 -37.33 1.08
N LEU A 273 -4.79 -37.43 1.94
CA LEU A 273 -3.42 -36.98 1.65
C LEU A 273 -2.68 -38.00 0.78
N ASP A 274 -2.90 -39.29 1.03
CA ASP A 274 -2.26 -40.39 0.28
C ASP A 274 -2.77 -40.42 -1.16
N SER A 275 -4.06 -40.27 -1.40
CA SER A 275 -4.65 -40.21 -2.75
C SER A 275 -4.13 -39.08 -3.63
N LYS A 276 -3.68 -37.96 -3.04
CA LYS A 276 -3.04 -36.88 -3.77
C LYS A 276 -1.55 -37.13 -4.08
N ARG A 277 -0.89 -37.99 -3.33
CA ARG A 277 0.50 -38.42 -3.59
C ARG A 277 0.58 -39.40 -4.78
N GLU A 278 -0.39 -40.31 -4.89
CA GLU A 278 -0.44 -41.29 -6.01
C GLU A 278 -0.85 -40.64 -7.34
N ALA A 279 -1.53 -39.49 -7.34
CA ALA A 279 -1.97 -38.81 -8.57
C ALA A 279 -0.89 -37.91 -9.23
N LYS A 280 0.36 -37.88 -8.74
CA LYS A 280 1.47 -37.19 -9.39
C LYS A 280 2.25 -38.20 -10.27
N PRO A 281 2.09 -38.19 -11.60
CA PRO A 281 2.85 -39.11 -12.46
C PRO A 281 4.34 -38.72 -12.38
N ASP A 282 5.18 -39.75 -12.20
CA ASP A 282 6.63 -39.65 -12.29
C ASP A 282 7.01 -38.94 -13.60
N ALA A 283 7.68 -37.80 -13.46
CA ALA A 283 8.36 -37.19 -14.60
C ALA A 283 9.49 -38.14 -15.02
N ALA A 284 9.31 -38.81 -16.13
CA ALA A 284 10.33 -39.66 -16.73
C ALA A 284 11.63 -38.88 -16.96
N PRO A 285 12.80 -39.44 -16.67
CA PRO A 285 14.07 -38.80 -16.97
C PRO A 285 14.26 -38.74 -18.48
N SER A 286 14.40 -37.52 -19.00
CA SER A 286 14.86 -37.30 -20.38
C SER A 286 16.28 -37.80 -20.54
N ARG A 287 16.44 -38.71 -21.51
CA ARG A 287 17.74 -39.11 -22.08
C ARG A 287 18.29 -38.01 -22.97
#